data_e5fbff3190aad16131699a65f24aeabd
#
_entry.id   e5fbff3190aad16131699a65f24aeabd
#
_cell.length_a   1.000
_cell.length_b   1.000
_cell.length_c   1.000
_cell.angle_alpha   90.00
_cell.angle_beta   90.00
_cell.angle_gamma   90.00
#
_symmetry.space_group_name_H-M   'P 1'
#
loop_
_entity.id
_entity.type
_entity.pdbx_description
1 polymer ?
#
loop_
_entity_poly.entity_id
_entity_poly.type
_entity_poly.pdbx_seq_one_letter_code
_entity_poly.pdbx_strand_id
1 'polypeptide(L)'
;MEEKMAYKLLIVGGTNTKHIRRMVRRLREYNPKAVIDCYTTSGINSVHDDVKLNASHIYGAYDKVPSLLHFPILRILYLIYSERKAFKKISSQNYYDVVSIHYPQYNYRYSLRYLRQMTRVLSLCPWGSDVYRISKIQKRILQRLYDAADVITIGAGKRFHEDTKRIFSLPEEKFKTIGMGSESIDYIIENDSKVSVEDAKKRLNVAGRYVITCGYNCNEGQQHDKIIDGIIKVREQLPKDFILFFPLTYGGSEAYKQHLKQRLDDNNLPYMTFESYMTLGDLFIMQKATDILIHIQLTDANNATIKEYILLEKKVLNAGWISYQDLMENGKPSYFIANSPETVGEDLVHAIQSEPIAVPKQVKDGLVMNGWNHWIKVWDSFFSSCMA
;
A
#
# COMPACT_ATOMS: atom_id res chain seq x y z
N MET A 1 -31.50 1.26 2.92
CA MET A 1 -30.39 0.77 2.05
C MET A 1 -30.47 1.57 0.77
N GLU A 2 -29.44 2.32 0.41
CA GLU A 2 -29.40 2.98 -0.90
C GLU A 2 -29.43 1.91 -2.00
N GLU A 3 -30.22 2.17 -3.03
CA GLU A 3 -30.31 1.26 -4.16
C GLU A 3 -29.01 1.29 -4.96
N LYS A 4 -28.30 0.14 -5.04
CA LYS A 4 -27.03 0.03 -5.75
C LYS A 4 -27.25 0.09 -7.25
N MET A 5 -26.51 0.96 -7.93
CA MET A 5 -26.58 1.16 -9.37
C MET A 5 -25.73 0.14 -10.12
N ALA A 6 -26.20 -0.32 -11.27
CA ALA A 6 -25.54 -1.33 -12.10
C ALA A 6 -24.65 -0.68 -13.16
N TYR A 7 -23.49 -0.13 -12.75
CA TYR A 7 -22.51 0.41 -13.70
C TYR A 7 -21.66 -0.68 -14.34
N LYS A 8 -21.07 -0.37 -15.51
CA LYS A 8 -20.12 -1.23 -16.21
C LYS A 8 -18.72 -0.62 -16.19
N LEU A 9 -17.79 -1.30 -15.50
CA LEU A 9 -16.43 -0.87 -15.23
C LEU A 9 -15.42 -1.78 -15.91
N LEU A 10 -14.42 -1.21 -16.60
CA LEU A 10 -13.20 -1.92 -17.00
C LEU A 10 -12.00 -1.42 -16.18
N ILE A 11 -11.40 -2.30 -15.39
CA ILE A 11 -10.15 -2.04 -14.70
C ILE A 11 -9.00 -2.48 -15.60
N VAL A 12 -8.09 -1.56 -15.92
CA VAL A 12 -6.92 -1.80 -16.77
C VAL A 12 -5.64 -1.72 -15.95
N GLY A 13 -4.82 -2.78 -16.02
CA GLY A 13 -3.51 -2.84 -15.34
C GLY A 13 -3.58 -3.32 -13.90
N GLY A 14 -2.43 -3.75 -13.40
CA GLY A 14 -2.25 -4.10 -11.99
C GLY A 14 -3.03 -5.30 -11.45
N THR A 15 -3.69 -6.11 -12.29
CA THR A 15 -4.60 -7.21 -11.91
C THR A 15 -4.00 -8.24 -10.95
N ASN A 16 -2.68 -8.43 -10.96
CA ASN A 16 -1.98 -9.34 -10.04
C ASN A 16 -1.47 -8.65 -8.77
N THR A 17 -1.65 -7.33 -8.66
CA THR A 17 -1.26 -6.62 -7.45
C THR A 17 -2.28 -6.80 -6.34
N LYS A 18 -1.81 -6.77 -5.10
CA LYS A 18 -2.63 -6.80 -3.90
C LYS A 18 -3.78 -5.76 -3.94
N HIS A 19 -3.49 -4.56 -4.44
CA HIS A 19 -4.44 -3.45 -4.46
C HIS A 19 -5.62 -3.73 -5.39
N ILE A 20 -5.38 -4.15 -6.63
CA ILE A 20 -6.45 -4.44 -7.59
C ILE A 20 -7.25 -5.69 -7.20
N ARG A 21 -6.58 -6.76 -6.73
CA ARG A 21 -7.27 -7.95 -6.25
C ARG A 21 -8.30 -7.61 -5.17
N ARG A 22 -7.87 -6.84 -4.17
CA ARG A 22 -8.73 -6.39 -3.07
C ARG A 22 -9.84 -5.47 -3.56
N MET A 23 -9.51 -4.51 -4.43
CA MET A 23 -10.50 -3.59 -4.99
C MET A 23 -11.60 -4.35 -5.73
N VAL A 24 -11.27 -5.28 -6.62
CA VAL A 24 -12.26 -6.07 -7.38
C VAL A 24 -13.14 -6.89 -6.44
N ARG A 25 -12.55 -7.58 -5.45
CA ARG A 25 -13.29 -8.33 -4.45
C ARG A 25 -14.23 -7.42 -3.66
N ARG A 26 -13.73 -6.33 -3.08
CA ARG A 26 -14.51 -5.40 -2.25
C ARG A 26 -15.61 -4.71 -3.04
N LEU A 27 -15.37 -4.35 -4.30
CA LEU A 27 -16.42 -3.81 -5.17
C LEU A 27 -17.53 -4.84 -5.41
N ARG A 28 -17.17 -6.09 -5.68
CA ARG A 28 -18.15 -7.17 -5.88
C ARG A 28 -18.97 -7.45 -4.62
N GLU A 29 -18.33 -7.49 -3.46
CA GLU A 29 -19.00 -7.65 -2.16
C GLU A 29 -19.94 -6.48 -1.86
N TYR A 30 -19.51 -5.25 -2.13
CA TYR A 30 -20.25 -4.03 -1.81
C TYR A 30 -21.39 -3.75 -2.80
N ASN A 31 -21.14 -3.96 -4.10
CA ASN A 31 -22.13 -3.76 -5.17
C ASN A 31 -22.20 -4.97 -6.12
N PRO A 32 -22.98 -6.00 -5.78
CA PRO A 32 -23.14 -7.20 -6.62
C PRO A 32 -23.74 -6.93 -8.01
N LYS A 33 -24.45 -5.80 -8.20
CA LYS A 33 -25.05 -5.41 -9.49
C LYS A 33 -24.02 -4.85 -10.47
N ALA A 34 -22.85 -4.37 -10.02
CA ALA A 34 -21.82 -3.82 -10.89
C ALA A 34 -21.23 -4.89 -11.82
N VAL A 35 -21.05 -4.55 -13.09
CA VAL A 35 -20.31 -5.38 -14.04
C VAL A 35 -18.85 -4.93 -14.03
N ILE A 36 -17.96 -5.76 -13.50
CA ILE A 36 -16.54 -5.44 -13.28
C ILE A 36 -15.70 -6.32 -14.20
N ASP A 37 -15.23 -5.76 -15.29
CA ASP A 37 -14.28 -6.42 -16.19
C ASP A 37 -12.85 -6.00 -15.87
N CYS A 38 -11.89 -6.89 -16.12
CA CYS A 38 -10.47 -6.63 -15.88
C CYS A 38 -9.65 -6.87 -17.16
N TYR A 39 -8.65 -6.02 -17.40
CA TYR A 39 -7.65 -6.25 -18.45
C TYR A 39 -6.28 -6.46 -17.84
N THR A 40 -5.57 -7.53 -18.27
CA THR A 40 -4.23 -7.89 -17.79
C THR A 40 -3.19 -7.88 -18.91
N THR A 41 -1.98 -7.42 -18.57
CA THR A 41 -0.78 -7.55 -19.41
C THR A 41 0.06 -8.79 -19.06
N SER A 42 -0.30 -9.50 -17.98
CA SER A 42 0.48 -10.64 -17.45
C SER A 42 0.12 -12.00 -18.07
N GLY A 43 -0.83 -12.02 -19.03
CA GLY A 43 -1.44 -13.25 -19.53
C GLY A 43 -2.64 -13.70 -18.69
N ILE A 44 -3.74 -14.08 -19.35
CA ILE A 44 -5.02 -14.38 -18.68
C ILE A 44 -4.85 -15.55 -17.68
N ASN A 45 -4.08 -16.56 -18.06
CA ASN A 45 -3.91 -17.77 -17.23
C ASN A 45 -3.13 -17.49 -15.92
N SER A 46 -2.34 -16.40 -15.86
CA SER A 46 -1.56 -16.02 -14.69
C SER A 46 -2.29 -15.07 -13.72
N VAL A 47 -3.53 -14.71 -14.02
CA VAL A 47 -4.33 -13.84 -13.15
C VAL A 47 -4.69 -14.56 -11.87
N HIS A 48 -4.56 -13.87 -10.74
CA HIS A 48 -4.83 -14.41 -9.42
C HIS A 48 -6.31 -14.80 -9.25
N ASP A 49 -6.57 -15.84 -8.46
CA ASP A 49 -7.90 -16.40 -8.28
C ASP A 49 -8.90 -15.40 -7.67
N ASP A 50 -8.48 -14.53 -6.77
CA ASP A 50 -9.34 -13.45 -6.26
C ASP A 50 -9.96 -12.61 -7.39
N VAL A 51 -9.20 -12.31 -8.45
CA VAL A 51 -9.71 -11.54 -9.59
C VAL A 51 -10.60 -12.44 -10.47
N LYS A 52 -10.20 -13.70 -10.68
CA LYS A 52 -11.01 -14.66 -11.48
C LYS A 52 -12.39 -14.90 -10.88
N LEU A 53 -12.47 -14.96 -9.53
CA LEU A 53 -13.72 -15.21 -8.81
C LEU A 53 -14.66 -13.99 -8.77
N ASN A 54 -14.10 -12.78 -8.79
CA ASN A 54 -14.85 -11.56 -8.52
C ASN A 54 -15.06 -10.67 -9.77
N ALA A 55 -14.21 -10.79 -10.79
CA ALA A 55 -14.45 -10.10 -12.07
C ALA A 55 -15.56 -10.77 -12.87
N SER A 56 -16.32 -9.98 -13.62
CA SER A 56 -17.34 -10.48 -14.56
C SER A 56 -16.70 -11.10 -15.78
N HIS A 57 -15.63 -10.46 -16.29
CA HIS A 57 -14.83 -10.97 -17.41
C HIS A 57 -13.37 -10.52 -17.30
N ILE A 58 -12.44 -11.33 -17.83
CA ILE A 58 -11.01 -11.02 -17.86
C ILE A 58 -10.54 -11.02 -19.31
N TYR A 59 -9.96 -9.89 -19.70
CA TYR A 59 -9.33 -9.70 -21.00
C TYR A 59 -7.81 -9.67 -20.87
N GLY A 60 -7.12 -10.00 -21.95
CA GLY A 60 -5.67 -9.89 -22.05
C GLY A 60 -5.22 -9.83 -23.51
N ALA A 61 -3.99 -9.47 -23.73
CA ALA A 61 -3.39 -9.49 -25.05
C ALA A 61 -3.02 -10.92 -25.49
N TYR A 62 -2.88 -11.84 -24.53
CA TYR A 62 -2.47 -13.24 -24.72
C TYR A 62 -2.88 -14.10 -23.50
N ASP A 63 -3.02 -15.42 -23.72
CA ASP A 63 -3.32 -16.36 -22.63
C ASP A 63 -2.10 -16.64 -21.76
N LYS A 64 -0.94 -16.85 -22.39
CA LYS A 64 0.37 -17.02 -21.74
C LYS A 64 1.34 -15.99 -22.26
N VAL A 65 2.24 -15.54 -21.38
CA VAL A 65 3.31 -14.60 -21.75
C VAL A 65 4.19 -15.24 -22.84
N PRO A 66 4.27 -14.67 -24.06
CA PRO A 66 5.11 -15.22 -25.12
C PRO A 66 6.60 -15.10 -24.77
N SER A 67 7.39 -16.11 -25.18
CA SER A 67 8.85 -16.09 -25.00
C SER A 67 9.54 -14.88 -25.66
N LEU A 68 8.94 -14.34 -26.73
CA LEU A 68 9.40 -13.12 -27.40
C LEU A 68 9.50 -11.89 -26.45
N LEU A 69 8.73 -11.87 -25.38
CA LEU A 69 8.78 -10.80 -24.37
C LEU A 69 10.05 -10.83 -23.49
N HIS A 70 10.87 -11.86 -23.59
CA HIS A 70 12.20 -11.87 -22.94
C HIS A 70 13.24 -11.02 -23.70
N PHE A 71 12.98 -10.62 -24.96
CA PHE A 71 13.88 -9.77 -25.75
C PHE A 71 13.52 -8.28 -25.58
N PRO A 72 14.41 -7.44 -24.99
CA PRO A 72 14.05 -6.07 -24.58
C PRO A 72 13.48 -5.17 -25.68
N ILE A 73 14.07 -5.19 -26.86
CA ILE A 73 13.64 -4.33 -27.99
C ILE A 73 12.33 -4.83 -28.59
N LEU A 74 12.22 -6.13 -28.87
CA LEU A 74 11.05 -6.74 -29.46
C LEU A 74 9.86 -6.72 -28.50
N ARG A 75 10.14 -6.82 -27.21
CA ARG A 75 9.13 -6.77 -26.13
C ARG A 75 8.22 -5.55 -26.24
N ILE A 76 8.80 -4.35 -26.37
CA ILE A 76 8.02 -3.10 -26.38
C ILE A 76 7.10 -3.05 -27.60
N LEU A 77 7.62 -3.37 -28.78
CA LEU A 77 6.84 -3.36 -30.02
C LEU A 77 5.72 -4.42 -30.00
N TYR A 78 6.06 -5.62 -29.56
CA TYR A 78 5.08 -6.70 -29.44
C TYR A 78 4.00 -6.39 -28.41
N LEU A 79 4.36 -5.82 -27.26
CA LEU A 79 3.42 -5.41 -26.22
C LEU A 79 2.43 -4.35 -26.77
N ILE A 80 2.94 -3.30 -27.41
CA ILE A 80 2.11 -2.26 -28.03
C ILE A 80 1.17 -2.85 -29.09
N TYR A 81 1.69 -3.73 -29.95
CA TYR A 81 0.88 -4.36 -31.01
C TYR A 81 -0.25 -5.23 -30.42
N SER A 82 0.09 -6.14 -29.50
CA SER A 82 -0.85 -7.08 -28.91
C SER A 82 -1.92 -6.39 -28.04
N GLU A 83 -1.53 -5.41 -27.26
CA GLU A 83 -2.47 -4.59 -26.48
C GLU A 83 -3.41 -3.78 -27.37
N ARG A 84 -2.87 -3.16 -28.43
CA ARG A 84 -3.70 -2.42 -29.38
C ARG A 84 -4.71 -3.32 -30.07
N LYS A 85 -4.34 -4.55 -30.43
CA LYS A 85 -5.22 -5.56 -31.01
C LYS A 85 -6.32 -5.98 -30.00
N ALA A 86 -5.94 -6.20 -28.75
CA ALA A 86 -6.87 -6.55 -27.69
C ALA A 86 -7.88 -5.42 -27.42
N PHE A 87 -7.42 -4.19 -27.20
CA PHE A 87 -8.31 -3.05 -26.98
C PHE A 87 -9.19 -2.71 -28.19
N LYS A 88 -8.71 -2.91 -29.44
CA LYS A 88 -9.53 -2.81 -30.64
C LYS A 88 -10.70 -3.83 -30.61
N LYS A 89 -10.41 -5.07 -30.19
CA LYS A 89 -11.44 -6.12 -30.07
C LYS A 89 -12.43 -5.77 -28.97
N ILE A 90 -11.95 -5.38 -27.79
CA ILE A 90 -12.82 -5.01 -26.65
C ILE A 90 -13.73 -3.84 -27.04
N SER A 91 -13.18 -2.78 -27.66
CA SER A 91 -13.96 -1.59 -28.06
C SER A 91 -14.98 -1.82 -29.15
N SER A 92 -14.86 -2.90 -29.93
CA SER A 92 -15.88 -3.28 -30.94
C SER A 92 -17.04 -4.07 -30.33
N GLN A 93 -16.91 -4.59 -29.10
CA GLN A 93 -17.89 -5.50 -28.48
C GLN A 93 -18.48 -4.93 -27.19
N ASN A 94 -17.82 -3.94 -26.58
CA ASN A 94 -18.21 -3.44 -25.26
C ASN A 94 -18.14 -1.91 -25.19
N TYR A 95 -19.04 -1.37 -24.37
CA TYR A 95 -19.01 0.02 -23.90
C TYR A 95 -19.12 0.04 -22.39
N TYR A 96 -18.29 0.88 -21.74
CA TYR A 96 -18.19 0.99 -20.30
C TYR A 96 -18.57 2.38 -19.83
N ASP A 97 -19.21 2.48 -18.67
CA ASP A 97 -19.41 3.76 -18.01
C ASP A 97 -18.07 4.35 -17.60
N VAL A 98 -17.17 3.50 -17.09
CA VAL A 98 -15.81 3.90 -16.72
C VAL A 98 -14.77 2.88 -17.22
N VAL A 99 -13.70 3.39 -17.81
CA VAL A 99 -12.43 2.66 -17.94
C VAL A 99 -11.44 3.27 -16.95
N SER A 100 -11.05 2.50 -15.93
CA SER A 100 -10.12 2.93 -14.88
C SER A 100 -8.75 2.28 -15.08
N ILE A 101 -7.76 3.10 -15.44
CA ILE A 101 -6.38 2.64 -15.69
C ILE A 101 -5.56 2.83 -14.41
N HIS A 102 -5.21 1.73 -13.78
CA HIS A 102 -4.35 1.70 -12.60
C HIS A 102 -2.89 1.49 -12.98
N TYR A 103 -1.99 2.25 -12.37
CA TYR A 103 -0.59 2.27 -12.73
C TYR A 103 -0.39 2.59 -14.22
N PRO A 104 -0.73 3.82 -14.68
CA PRO A 104 -0.67 4.21 -16.08
C PRO A 104 0.69 3.94 -16.72
N GLN A 105 0.73 3.05 -17.71
CA GLN A 105 1.93 2.72 -18.47
C GLN A 105 1.94 3.45 -19.82
N TYR A 106 3.14 3.83 -20.29
CA TYR A 106 3.30 4.61 -21.53
C TYR A 106 2.79 3.88 -22.79
N ASN A 107 2.76 2.54 -22.80
CA ASN A 107 2.25 1.72 -23.90
C ASN A 107 0.75 1.91 -24.12
N TYR A 108 -0.05 2.17 -23.08
CA TYR A 108 -1.50 2.42 -23.22
C TYR A 108 -1.83 3.63 -24.10
N ARG A 109 -0.90 4.60 -24.22
CA ARG A 109 -1.06 5.73 -25.13
C ARG A 109 -1.31 5.29 -26.58
N TYR A 110 -0.71 4.21 -27.04
CA TYR A 110 -0.87 3.71 -28.40
C TYR A 110 -2.24 3.03 -28.63
N SER A 111 -2.96 2.74 -27.57
CA SER A 111 -4.32 2.22 -27.58
C SER A 111 -5.39 3.27 -27.21
N LEU A 112 -5.00 4.51 -26.97
CA LEU A 112 -5.85 5.59 -26.46
C LEU A 112 -7.15 5.78 -27.28
N ARG A 113 -7.06 5.69 -28.61
CA ARG A 113 -8.26 5.78 -29.47
C ARG A 113 -9.32 4.75 -29.07
N TYR A 114 -8.93 3.50 -28.85
CA TYR A 114 -9.87 2.42 -28.51
C TYR A 114 -10.36 2.55 -27.07
N LEU A 115 -9.50 2.96 -26.15
CA LEU A 115 -9.87 3.26 -24.76
C LEU A 115 -10.96 4.34 -24.71
N ARG A 116 -10.81 5.42 -25.47
CA ARG A 116 -11.81 6.50 -25.56
C ARG A 116 -13.08 6.09 -26.28
N GLN A 117 -12.99 5.22 -27.30
CA GLN A 117 -14.17 4.74 -28.03
C GLN A 117 -15.08 3.84 -27.20
N MET A 118 -14.54 3.12 -26.22
CA MET A 118 -15.30 2.15 -25.42
C MET A 118 -15.74 2.68 -24.05
N THR A 119 -15.49 3.94 -23.73
CA THR A 119 -15.85 4.47 -22.41
C THR A 119 -16.48 5.85 -22.45
N ARG A 120 -17.39 6.08 -21.52
CA ARG A 120 -17.90 7.42 -21.21
C ARG A 120 -16.87 8.22 -20.44
N VAL A 121 -16.30 7.66 -19.37
CA VAL A 121 -15.29 8.30 -18.51
C VAL A 121 -13.99 7.49 -18.53
N LEU A 122 -12.90 8.12 -18.91
CA LEU A 122 -11.54 7.58 -18.81
C LEU A 122 -10.90 8.11 -17.52
N SER A 123 -10.66 7.22 -16.57
CA SER A 123 -10.01 7.53 -15.29
C SER A 123 -8.59 6.97 -15.25
N LEU A 124 -7.64 7.75 -14.72
CA LEU A 124 -6.28 7.29 -14.40
C LEU A 124 -6.09 7.25 -12.90
N CYS A 125 -5.46 6.19 -12.40
CA CYS A 125 -5.10 6.02 -11.01
C CYS A 125 -3.57 5.79 -10.87
N PRO A 126 -2.75 6.85 -10.78
CA PRO A 126 -1.32 6.72 -10.57
C PRO A 126 -1.00 6.24 -9.15
N TRP A 127 0.15 5.53 -9.00
CA TRP A 127 0.53 4.90 -7.73
C TRP A 127 1.85 5.44 -7.14
N GLY A 128 2.56 6.30 -7.87
CA GLY A 128 3.80 6.95 -7.45
C GLY A 128 5.01 6.60 -8.32
N SER A 129 5.43 5.34 -8.42
CA SER A 129 6.60 5.00 -9.25
C SER A 129 6.37 5.23 -10.75
N ASP A 130 5.13 5.17 -11.20
CA ASP A 130 4.66 5.51 -12.54
C ASP A 130 4.60 7.04 -12.81
N VAL A 131 4.87 7.84 -11.79
CA VAL A 131 5.00 9.31 -11.87
C VAL A 131 6.45 9.74 -11.60
N TYR A 132 7.07 9.21 -10.54
CA TYR A 132 8.39 9.66 -10.07
C TYR A 132 9.57 8.99 -10.79
N ARG A 133 9.39 7.75 -11.28
CA ARG A 133 10.49 6.93 -11.84
C ARG A 133 10.42 6.79 -13.36
N ILE A 134 9.86 7.77 -14.04
CA ILE A 134 9.75 7.80 -15.50
C ILE A 134 10.83 8.66 -16.14
N SER A 135 11.33 8.22 -17.31
CA SER A 135 12.24 9.02 -18.12
C SER A 135 11.53 10.21 -18.79
N LYS A 136 12.28 11.20 -19.24
CA LYS A 136 11.74 12.35 -20.00
C LYS A 136 10.94 11.92 -21.25
N ILE A 137 11.36 10.84 -21.92
CA ILE A 137 10.65 10.29 -23.08
C ILE A 137 9.33 9.67 -22.66
N GLN A 138 9.34 8.82 -21.62
CA GLN A 138 8.11 8.21 -21.09
C GLN A 138 7.13 9.29 -20.62
N LYS A 139 7.62 10.35 -19.96
CA LYS A 139 6.77 11.48 -19.56
C LYS A 139 6.03 12.10 -20.76
N ARG A 140 6.75 12.40 -21.88
CA ARG A 140 6.11 12.95 -23.09
C ARG A 140 5.05 12.03 -23.69
N ILE A 141 5.29 10.72 -23.63
CA ILE A 141 4.33 9.73 -24.13
C ILE A 141 3.09 9.67 -23.20
N LEU A 142 3.31 9.60 -21.90
CA LEU A 142 2.26 9.56 -20.88
C LEU A 142 1.43 10.86 -20.85
N GLN A 143 2.03 12.02 -21.13
CA GLN A 143 1.32 13.31 -21.15
C GLN A 143 0.02 13.21 -21.95
N ARG A 144 0.05 12.61 -23.15
CA ARG A 144 -1.16 12.48 -23.99
C ARG A 144 -2.23 11.58 -23.38
N LEU A 145 -1.83 10.62 -22.53
CA LEU A 145 -2.79 9.78 -21.80
C LEU A 145 -3.44 10.58 -20.68
N TYR A 146 -2.65 11.35 -19.93
CA TYR A 146 -3.14 12.25 -18.88
C TYR A 146 -4.00 13.39 -19.43
N ASP A 147 -3.64 13.98 -20.57
CA ASP A 147 -4.44 15.01 -21.24
C ASP A 147 -5.82 14.48 -21.65
N ALA A 148 -5.87 13.23 -22.13
CA ALA A 148 -7.10 12.59 -22.59
C ALA A 148 -7.97 12.02 -21.47
N ALA A 149 -7.46 11.90 -20.26
CA ALA A 149 -8.25 11.44 -19.11
C ALA A 149 -9.27 12.50 -18.69
N ASP A 150 -10.47 12.07 -18.33
CA ASP A 150 -11.52 12.91 -17.78
C ASP A 150 -11.27 13.13 -16.28
N VAL A 151 -10.80 12.09 -15.57
CA VAL A 151 -10.56 12.12 -14.12
C VAL A 151 -9.24 11.45 -13.78
N ILE A 152 -8.55 12.00 -12.79
CA ILE A 152 -7.37 11.39 -12.18
C ILE A 152 -7.72 11.11 -10.72
N THR A 153 -7.83 9.84 -10.36
CA THR A 153 -8.08 9.43 -8.99
C THR A 153 -6.75 9.28 -8.27
N ILE A 154 -6.59 10.00 -7.17
CA ILE A 154 -5.32 10.03 -6.43
C ILE A 154 -5.59 9.81 -4.94
N GLY A 155 -4.72 9.08 -4.25
CA GLY A 155 -4.81 8.90 -2.81
C GLY A 155 -4.64 10.22 -2.03
N ALA A 156 -4.94 10.20 -0.74
CA ALA A 156 -4.98 11.39 0.13
C ALA A 156 -3.63 12.10 0.37
N GLY A 157 -2.55 11.70 -0.30
CA GLY A 157 -1.22 12.33 -0.17
C GLY A 157 -1.12 13.67 -0.89
N LYS A 158 -1.27 14.78 -0.17
CA LYS A 158 -1.20 16.14 -0.73
C LYS A 158 0.02 16.37 -1.64
N ARG A 159 1.21 15.94 -1.18
CA ARG A 159 2.44 16.07 -1.96
C ARG A 159 2.38 15.31 -3.29
N PHE A 160 1.87 14.09 -3.28
CA PHE A 160 1.76 13.28 -4.51
C PHE A 160 0.78 13.88 -5.51
N HIS A 161 -0.31 14.46 -5.00
CA HIS A 161 -1.28 15.21 -5.82
C HIS A 161 -0.58 16.40 -6.51
N GLU A 162 0.03 17.29 -5.74
CA GLU A 162 0.71 18.49 -6.26
C GLU A 162 1.84 18.13 -7.25
N ASP A 163 2.62 17.11 -6.95
CA ASP A 163 3.69 16.66 -7.84
C ASP A 163 3.14 16.10 -9.16
N THR A 164 2.07 15.28 -9.11
CA THR A 164 1.43 14.74 -10.32
C THR A 164 0.88 15.85 -11.20
N LYS A 165 0.17 16.80 -10.58
CA LYS A 165 -0.36 18.00 -11.23
C LYS A 165 0.74 18.81 -11.93
N ARG A 166 1.83 19.09 -11.21
CA ARG A 166 2.98 19.84 -11.73
C ARG A 166 3.73 19.09 -12.84
N ILE A 167 3.98 17.78 -12.64
CA ILE A 167 4.74 16.95 -13.60
C ILE A 167 4.02 16.87 -14.95
N PHE A 168 2.71 16.72 -14.96
CA PHE A 168 1.91 16.59 -16.18
C PHE A 168 1.14 17.86 -16.54
N SER A 169 1.39 18.99 -15.87
CA SER A 169 0.76 20.29 -16.16
C SER A 169 -0.77 20.19 -16.27
N LEU A 170 -1.41 19.57 -15.29
CA LEU A 170 -2.83 19.25 -15.32
C LEU A 170 -3.65 20.27 -14.52
N PRO A 171 -4.88 20.57 -14.94
CA PRO A 171 -5.78 21.43 -14.19
C PRO A 171 -6.39 20.71 -12.97
N GLU A 172 -6.70 21.45 -11.90
CA GLU A 172 -7.17 20.93 -10.62
C GLU A 172 -8.48 20.13 -10.73
N GLU A 173 -9.38 20.57 -11.58
CA GLU A 173 -10.70 19.97 -11.78
C GLU A 173 -10.67 18.53 -12.29
N LYS A 174 -9.54 18.06 -12.83
CA LYS A 174 -9.37 16.66 -13.22
C LYS A 174 -9.14 15.74 -12.03
N PHE A 175 -8.77 16.26 -10.87
CA PHE A 175 -8.38 15.43 -9.74
C PHE A 175 -9.58 15.09 -8.84
N LYS A 176 -9.65 13.83 -8.43
CA LYS A 176 -10.51 13.34 -7.34
C LYS A 176 -9.69 12.59 -6.32
N THR A 177 -9.79 12.98 -5.06
CA THR A 177 -9.13 12.25 -3.97
C THR A 177 -9.89 10.97 -3.68
N ILE A 178 -9.35 9.84 -4.13
CA ILE A 178 -9.88 8.51 -3.85
C ILE A 178 -8.70 7.58 -3.55
N GLY A 179 -8.61 7.12 -2.30
CA GLY A 179 -7.52 6.27 -1.83
C GLY A 179 -7.77 4.78 -2.06
N MET A 180 -6.71 4.01 -1.89
CA MET A 180 -6.78 2.56 -1.73
C MET A 180 -6.90 2.23 -0.25
N GLY A 181 -7.84 1.38 0.10
CA GLY A 181 -8.06 0.97 1.48
C GLY A 181 -7.00 0.00 2.00
N SER A 182 -6.87 -0.07 3.32
CA SER A 182 -6.08 -1.08 4.03
C SER A 182 -7.00 -2.08 4.73
N GLU A 183 -6.83 -3.37 4.44
CA GLU A 183 -7.57 -4.44 5.14
C GLU A 183 -7.12 -4.61 6.58
N SER A 184 -5.85 -4.32 6.89
CA SER A 184 -5.34 -4.38 8.26
C SER A 184 -5.97 -3.31 9.14
N ILE A 185 -6.22 -2.12 8.59
CA ILE A 185 -6.96 -1.07 9.33
C ILE A 185 -8.40 -1.50 9.62
N ASP A 186 -9.12 -2.03 8.62
CA ASP A 186 -10.47 -2.57 8.86
C ASP A 186 -10.43 -3.67 9.92
N TYR A 187 -9.45 -4.59 9.84
CA TYR A 187 -9.31 -5.69 10.79
C TYR A 187 -9.03 -5.18 12.21
N ILE A 188 -8.19 -4.17 12.37
CA ILE A 188 -7.92 -3.53 13.66
C ILE A 188 -9.21 -2.94 14.23
N ILE A 189 -9.94 -2.14 13.45
CA ILE A 189 -11.18 -1.50 13.88
C ILE A 189 -12.20 -2.52 14.38
N GLU A 190 -12.31 -3.67 13.69
CA GLU A 190 -13.27 -4.72 14.00
C GLU A 190 -12.84 -5.57 15.21
N ASN A 191 -11.56 -5.66 15.54
CA ASN A 191 -11.04 -6.64 16.51
C ASN A 191 -10.27 -6.06 17.69
N ASP A 192 -9.94 -4.76 17.69
CA ASP A 192 -9.11 -4.14 18.74
C ASP A 192 -9.72 -4.29 20.13
N SER A 193 -11.04 -4.08 20.26
CA SER A 193 -11.77 -4.22 21.54
C SER A 193 -11.97 -5.68 21.99
N LYS A 194 -11.75 -6.66 21.12
CA LYS A 194 -11.99 -8.09 21.38
C LYS A 194 -10.76 -8.81 21.94
N VAL A 195 -9.58 -8.21 21.83
CA VAL A 195 -8.32 -8.82 22.24
C VAL A 195 -7.56 -7.83 23.10
N SER A 196 -7.25 -8.20 24.33
CA SER A 196 -6.39 -7.39 25.19
C SER A 196 -4.92 -7.50 24.78
N VAL A 197 -4.09 -6.53 25.17
CA VAL A 197 -2.63 -6.59 24.97
C VAL A 197 -2.05 -7.85 25.61
N GLU A 198 -2.51 -8.16 26.82
CA GLU A 198 -2.02 -9.33 27.55
C GLU A 198 -2.39 -10.65 26.86
N ASP A 199 -3.60 -10.76 26.29
CA ASP A 199 -3.99 -11.94 25.51
C ASP A 199 -3.18 -12.07 24.23
N ALA A 200 -2.85 -10.97 23.56
CA ALA A 200 -1.98 -10.97 22.40
C ALA A 200 -0.56 -11.43 22.78
N LYS A 201 -0.01 -10.94 23.90
CA LYS A 201 1.30 -11.37 24.43
C LYS A 201 1.32 -12.86 24.82
N LYS A 202 0.24 -13.35 25.44
CA LYS A 202 0.09 -14.80 25.78
C LYS A 202 0.11 -15.67 24.52
N ARG A 203 -0.61 -15.29 23.46
CA ARG A 203 -0.65 -16.03 22.18
C ARG A 203 0.73 -16.16 21.54
N LEU A 204 1.61 -15.20 21.78
CA LEU A 204 2.99 -15.20 21.27
C LEU A 204 4.02 -15.72 22.28
N ASN A 205 3.60 -16.26 23.45
CA ASN A 205 4.45 -16.73 24.54
C ASN A 205 5.44 -15.66 25.07
N VAL A 206 4.98 -14.39 25.10
CA VAL A 206 5.76 -13.24 25.61
C VAL A 206 5.01 -12.48 26.72
N ALA A 207 4.13 -13.16 27.44
CA ALA A 207 3.39 -12.58 28.57
C ALA A 207 4.34 -11.93 29.59
N GLY A 208 3.99 -10.73 30.09
CA GLY A 208 4.79 -9.96 31.04
C GLY A 208 6.01 -9.28 30.45
N ARG A 209 6.38 -9.52 29.20
CA ARG A 209 7.56 -8.90 28.56
C ARG A 209 7.25 -7.55 27.93
N TYR A 210 8.27 -6.66 27.89
CA TYR A 210 8.19 -5.44 27.13
C TYR A 210 8.63 -5.70 25.67
N VAL A 211 7.71 -5.52 24.71
CA VAL A 211 7.91 -5.89 23.32
C VAL A 211 8.32 -4.69 22.49
N ILE A 212 9.51 -4.75 21.90
CA ILE A 212 10.07 -3.73 20.99
C ILE A 212 10.08 -4.30 19.57
N THR A 213 9.26 -3.76 18.68
CA THR A 213 9.24 -4.20 17.27
C THR A 213 10.22 -3.36 16.45
N CYS A 214 11.10 -4.04 15.71
CA CYS A 214 12.21 -3.45 14.96
C CYS A 214 11.90 -3.48 13.45
N GLY A 215 11.43 -2.36 12.89
CA GLY A 215 10.98 -2.30 11.50
C GLY A 215 9.69 -3.07 11.24
N TYR A 216 9.36 -3.32 9.95
CA TYR A 216 8.13 -4.02 9.57
C TYR A 216 8.31 -5.00 8.38
N ASN A 217 9.49 -5.10 7.82
CA ASN A 217 9.86 -6.08 6.79
C ASN A 217 11.38 -6.30 6.77
N CYS A 218 11.87 -7.21 5.93
CA CYS A 218 13.28 -7.58 5.86
C CYS A 218 14.13 -6.68 4.95
N ASN A 219 13.60 -5.54 4.47
CA ASN A 219 14.38 -4.66 3.58
C ASN A 219 15.53 -3.99 4.36
N GLU A 220 16.74 -3.99 3.83
CA GLU A 220 17.91 -3.35 4.44
C GLU A 220 17.68 -1.86 4.72
N GLY A 221 16.82 -1.20 3.92
CA GLY A 221 16.38 0.18 4.16
C GLY A 221 15.65 0.41 5.49
N GLN A 222 15.23 -0.65 6.21
CA GLN A 222 14.72 -0.55 7.59
C GLN A 222 15.81 -0.22 8.60
N GLN A 223 17.10 -0.35 8.22
CA GLN A 223 18.26 -0.06 9.04
C GLN A 223 18.33 -0.91 10.32
N HIS A 224 17.98 -2.20 10.23
CA HIS A 224 17.99 -3.11 11.40
C HIS A 224 19.34 -3.15 12.11
N ASP A 225 20.47 -3.08 11.39
CA ASP A 225 21.80 -3.06 12.00
C ASP A 225 21.98 -1.85 12.91
N LYS A 226 21.49 -0.67 12.52
CA LYS A 226 21.52 0.54 13.36
C LYS A 226 20.61 0.42 14.58
N ILE A 227 19.45 -0.22 14.42
CA ILE A 227 18.55 -0.51 15.55
C ILE A 227 19.25 -1.43 16.55
N ILE A 228 19.87 -2.52 16.07
CA ILE A 228 20.62 -3.46 16.93
C ILE A 228 21.77 -2.76 17.65
N ASP A 229 22.58 -1.95 16.93
CA ASP A 229 23.67 -1.17 17.54
C ASP A 229 23.17 -0.23 18.64
N GLY A 230 22.06 0.47 18.37
CA GLY A 230 21.43 1.36 19.36
C GLY A 230 20.97 0.60 20.60
N ILE A 231 20.31 -0.56 20.42
CA ILE A 231 19.83 -1.39 21.53
C ILE A 231 20.99 -1.94 22.37
N ILE A 232 22.09 -2.39 21.74
CA ILE A 232 23.29 -2.87 22.46
C ILE A 232 23.85 -1.77 23.36
N LYS A 233 23.97 -0.54 22.86
CA LYS A 233 24.52 0.60 23.63
C LYS A 233 23.71 0.94 24.89
N VAL A 234 22.38 0.80 24.81
CA VAL A 234 21.47 1.24 25.87
C VAL A 234 20.84 0.08 26.65
N ARG A 235 21.31 -1.17 26.45
CA ARG A 235 20.71 -2.40 26.97
C ARG A 235 20.34 -2.32 28.45
N GLU A 236 21.23 -1.78 29.27
CA GLU A 236 21.04 -1.68 30.73
C GLU A 236 19.95 -0.66 31.13
N GLN A 237 19.55 0.21 30.20
CA GLN A 237 18.52 1.23 30.43
C GLN A 237 17.13 0.76 29.93
N LEU A 238 17.05 -0.38 29.23
CA LEU A 238 15.79 -0.97 28.76
C LEU A 238 15.09 -1.74 29.89
N PRO A 239 13.78 -1.98 29.77
CA PRO A 239 13.07 -2.87 30.70
C PRO A 239 13.76 -4.23 30.79
N LYS A 240 13.95 -4.76 32.01
CA LYS A 240 14.71 -6.01 32.24
C LYS A 240 14.22 -7.20 31.42
N ASP A 241 12.90 -7.32 31.24
CA ASP A 241 12.26 -8.42 30.52
C ASP A 241 11.84 -8.01 29.09
N PHE A 242 12.66 -7.19 28.39
CA PHE A 242 12.34 -6.84 27.01
C PHE A 242 12.53 -8.02 26.06
N ILE A 243 11.84 -7.96 24.92
CA ILE A 243 12.05 -8.85 23.77
C ILE A 243 11.90 -8.05 22.47
N LEU A 244 12.76 -8.38 21.49
CA LEU A 244 12.79 -7.75 20.20
C LEU A 244 11.95 -8.56 19.19
N PHE A 245 11.04 -7.92 18.47
CA PHE A 245 10.32 -8.52 17.35
C PHE A 245 10.91 -8.04 16.03
N PHE A 246 11.27 -8.97 15.17
CA PHE A 246 11.76 -8.70 13.81
C PHE A 246 10.80 -9.28 12.77
N PRO A 247 9.91 -8.48 12.16
CA PRO A 247 9.06 -8.92 11.06
C PRO A 247 9.86 -9.01 9.76
N LEU A 248 10.47 -10.16 9.48
CA LEU A 248 11.36 -10.41 8.33
C LEU A 248 10.64 -11.11 7.17
N THR A 249 9.37 -10.78 6.93
CA THR A 249 8.46 -11.53 6.04
C THR A 249 8.76 -11.35 4.55
N TYR A 250 9.27 -10.20 4.13
CA TYR A 250 9.58 -9.88 2.73
C TYR A 250 10.62 -8.75 2.62
N GLY A 251 11.19 -8.58 1.43
CA GLY A 251 12.03 -7.42 1.07
C GLY A 251 13.52 -7.58 1.30
N GLY A 252 13.98 -8.67 1.87
CA GLY A 252 15.39 -8.99 2.09
C GLY A 252 15.78 -10.36 1.56
N SER A 253 17.10 -10.62 1.53
CA SER A 253 17.67 -11.91 1.18
C SER A 253 17.74 -12.84 2.41
N GLU A 254 17.84 -14.15 2.17
CA GLU A 254 18.06 -15.12 3.25
C GLU A 254 19.40 -14.86 3.97
N ALA A 255 20.43 -14.45 3.21
CA ALA A 255 21.73 -14.07 3.79
C ALA A 255 21.58 -12.89 4.77
N TYR A 256 20.76 -11.90 4.46
CA TYR A 256 20.51 -10.77 5.36
C TYR A 256 19.76 -11.18 6.61
N LYS A 257 18.77 -12.07 6.50
CA LYS A 257 18.08 -12.63 7.70
C LYS A 257 19.04 -13.35 8.62
N GLN A 258 19.91 -14.21 8.06
CA GLN A 258 20.92 -14.95 8.84
C GLN A 258 21.93 -13.98 9.50
N HIS A 259 22.37 -12.94 8.77
CA HIS A 259 23.21 -11.89 9.34
C HIS A 259 22.57 -11.22 10.58
N LEU A 260 21.30 -10.85 10.49
CA LEU A 260 20.59 -10.23 11.62
C LEU A 260 20.47 -11.18 12.81
N LYS A 261 20.10 -12.45 12.58
CA LYS A 261 20.02 -13.45 13.64
C LYS A 261 21.37 -13.68 14.31
N GLN A 262 22.45 -13.82 13.53
CA GLN A 262 23.81 -13.98 14.07
C GLN A 262 24.20 -12.80 14.97
N ARG A 263 23.89 -11.56 14.54
CA ARG A 263 24.17 -10.37 15.35
C ARG A 263 23.40 -10.35 16.68
N LEU A 264 22.15 -10.80 16.66
CA LEU A 264 21.30 -10.88 17.84
C LEU A 264 21.83 -11.95 18.82
N ASP A 265 22.20 -13.12 18.29
CA ASP A 265 22.77 -14.24 19.06
C ASP A 265 24.13 -13.87 19.67
N ASP A 266 25.05 -13.30 18.88
CA ASP A 266 26.40 -12.88 19.33
C ASP A 266 26.34 -11.86 20.48
N ASN A 267 25.27 -11.06 20.55
CA ASN A 267 25.06 -10.07 21.61
C ASN A 267 24.09 -10.53 22.71
N ASN A 268 23.67 -11.81 22.68
CA ASN A 268 22.72 -12.38 23.64
C ASN A 268 21.46 -11.51 23.83
N LEU A 269 20.92 -10.96 22.74
CA LEU A 269 19.69 -10.17 22.76
C LEU A 269 18.48 -11.13 22.66
N PRO A 270 17.44 -10.96 23.50
CA PRO A 270 16.25 -11.77 23.40
C PRO A 270 15.40 -11.32 22.21
N TYR A 271 15.08 -12.23 21.27
CA TYR A 271 14.34 -11.86 20.07
C TYR A 271 13.37 -12.94 19.59
N MET A 272 12.46 -12.55 18.71
CA MET A 272 11.57 -13.39 17.91
C MET A 272 11.52 -12.86 16.48
N THR A 273 11.69 -13.76 15.49
CA THR A 273 11.56 -13.41 14.06
C THR A 273 10.24 -13.92 13.49
N PHE A 274 9.66 -13.15 12.57
CA PHE A 274 8.48 -13.54 11.79
C PHE A 274 8.90 -13.57 10.32
N GLU A 275 9.18 -14.76 9.79
CA GLU A 275 9.78 -14.94 8.46
C GLU A 275 8.77 -15.34 7.38
N SER A 276 7.64 -15.91 7.79
CA SER A 276 6.55 -16.26 6.89
C SER A 276 5.54 -15.11 6.76
N TYR A 277 4.88 -15.05 5.62
CA TYR A 277 3.83 -14.05 5.40
C TYR A 277 2.69 -14.25 6.41
N MET A 278 2.42 -13.23 7.20
CA MET A 278 1.39 -13.27 8.25
C MET A 278 -0.01 -13.10 7.68
N THR A 279 -0.97 -13.83 8.23
CA THR A 279 -2.39 -13.52 8.05
C THR A 279 -2.73 -12.17 8.69
N LEU A 280 -3.89 -11.59 8.38
CA LEU A 280 -4.35 -10.35 9.05
C LEU A 280 -4.48 -10.54 10.57
N GLY A 281 -4.92 -11.73 11.00
CA GLY A 281 -5.03 -12.07 12.41
C GLY A 281 -3.67 -12.13 13.11
N ASP A 282 -2.69 -12.80 12.50
CA ASP A 282 -1.34 -12.93 13.08
C ASP A 282 -0.62 -11.56 13.12
N LEU A 283 -0.75 -10.77 12.04
CA LEU A 283 -0.22 -9.41 11.99
C LEU A 283 -0.82 -8.54 13.10
N PHE A 284 -2.14 -8.59 13.27
CA PHE A 284 -2.83 -7.86 14.33
C PHE A 284 -2.37 -8.30 15.72
N ILE A 285 -2.22 -9.61 15.98
CA ILE A 285 -1.74 -10.12 17.26
C ILE A 285 -0.31 -9.65 17.55
N MET A 286 0.58 -9.68 16.57
CA MET A 286 1.95 -9.17 16.70
C MET A 286 1.95 -7.67 17.02
N GLN A 287 1.18 -6.87 16.29
CA GLN A 287 1.08 -5.43 16.50
C GLN A 287 0.43 -5.10 17.86
N LYS A 288 -0.62 -5.83 18.26
CA LYS A 288 -1.31 -5.66 19.55
C LYS A 288 -0.42 -6.01 20.73
N ALA A 289 0.45 -7.02 20.61
CA ALA A 289 1.42 -7.42 21.62
C ALA A 289 2.59 -6.43 21.76
N THR A 290 2.85 -5.60 20.75
CA THR A 290 3.95 -4.63 20.75
C THR A 290 3.68 -3.50 21.73
N ASP A 291 4.72 -3.05 22.47
CA ASP A 291 4.67 -1.86 23.31
C ASP A 291 5.22 -0.62 22.57
N ILE A 292 6.29 -0.81 21.78
CA ILE A 292 6.87 0.24 20.94
C ILE A 292 7.37 -0.29 19.59
N LEU A 293 7.05 0.43 18.50
CA LEU A 293 7.63 0.21 17.17
C LEU A 293 8.81 1.17 16.95
N ILE A 294 9.96 0.65 16.47
CA ILE A 294 11.06 1.45 15.92
C ILE A 294 10.94 1.46 14.39
N HIS A 295 10.78 2.64 13.81
CA HIS A 295 10.63 2.86 12.38
C HIS A 295 11.62 3.93 11.89
N ILE A 296 12.85 3.52 11.60
CA ILE A 296 13.92 4.40 11.10
C ILE A 296 14.31 4.11 9.65
N GLN A 297 13.33 3.81 8.81
CA GLN A 297 13.53 3.52 7.39
C GLN A 297 14.22 4.69 6.68
N LEU A 298 15.06 4.40 5.67
CA LEU A 298 15.78 5.42 4.89
C LEU A 298 14.84 6.38 4.16
N THR A 299 13.78 5.86 3.55
CA THR A 299 12.80 6.65 2.80
C THR A 299 11.43 6.00 2.89
N ASP A 300 10.40 6.80 3.06
CA ASP A 300 9.01 6.34 2.98
C ASP A 300 8.11 7.46 2.42
N ALA A 301 7.02 7.06 1.77
CA ALA A 301 6.04 7.98 1.22
C ALA A 301 4.72 8.01 2.02
N ASN A 302 4.22 6.83 2.41
CA ASN A 302 2.92 6.73 3.09
C ASN A 302 2.73 5.32 3.68
N ASN A 303 3.39 5.04 4.80
CA ASN A 303 3.42 3.71 5.40
C ASN A 303 2.12 3.37 6.14
N ALA A 304 1.48 2.26 5.76
CA ALA A 304 0.31 1.77 6.46
C ALA A 304 0.65 1.24 7.87
N THR A 305 1.81 0.63 8.05
CA THR A 305 2.20 0.01 9.32
C THR A 305 2.28 1.02 10.47
N ILE A 306 2.90 2.19 10.25
CA ILE A 306 2.92 3.26 11.27
C ILE A 306 1.49 3.64 11.69
N LYS A 307 0.58 3.76 10.71
CA LYS A 307 -0.82 4.12 10.96
C LYS A 307 -1.55 3.05 11.78
N GLU A 308 -1.24 1.79 11.51
CA GLU A 308 -1.79 0.64 12.25
C GLU A 308 -1.35 0.67 13.72
N TYR A 309 -0.07 0.94 14.00
CA TYR A 309 0.43 1.06 15.38
C TYR A 309 -0.14 2.28 16.11
N ILE A 310 -0.26 3.43 15.44
CA ILE A 310 -0.89 4.63 16.02
C ILE A 310 -2.38 4.37 16.31
N LEU A 311 -3.09 3.68 15.40
CA LEU A 311 -4.50 3.32 15.61
C LEU A 311 -4.69 2.38 16.80
N LEU A 312 -3.74 1.47 17.04
CA LEU A 312 -3.65 0.58 18.21
C LEU A 312 -3.14 1.29 19.47
N GLU A 313 -2.92 2.61 19.43
CA GLU A 313 -2.38 3.43 20.53
C GLU A 313 -1.02 2.96 21.05
N LYS A 314 -0.20 2.39 20.17
CA LYS A 314 1.16 1.97 20.50
C LYS A 314 2.14 3.12 20.41
N LYS A 315 3.19 3.07 21.23
CA LYS A 315 4.32 3.99 21.04
C LYS A 315 4.99 3.70 19.70
N VAL A 316 5.35 4.74 18.98
CA VAL A 316 6.10 4.66 17.73
C VAL A 316 7.28 5.62 17.82
N LEU A 317 8.48 5.10 17.60
CA LEU A 317 9.69 5.89 17.40
C LEU A 317 9.97 5.97 15.91
N ASN A 318 9.64 7.11 15.29
CA ASN A 318 9.76 7.33 13.86
C ASN A 318 10.98 8.19 13.52
N ALA A 319 11.62 7.90 12.38
CA ALA A 319 12.71 8.67 11.83
C ALA A 319 12.36 10.15 11.64
N GLY A 320 13.19 11.06 12.16
CA GLY A 320 12.98 12.51 12.06
C GLY A 320 13.05 13.04 10.62
N TRP A 321 13.68 12.31 9.71
CA TRP A 321 13.74 12.63 8.27
C TRP A 321 12.54 12.13 7.47
N ILE A 322 11.58 11.42 8.12
CA ILE A 322 10.33 10.97 7.52
C ILE A 322 9.16 11.64 8.26
N SER A 323 8.33 12.36 7.53
CA SER A 323 7.20 13.10 8.09
C SER A 323 5.88 12.57 7.51
N TYR A 324 4.94 12.27 8.38
CA TYR A 324 3.57 11.85 8.05
C TYR A 324 2.60 12.94 8.47
N GLN A 325 2.20 13.81 7.53
CA GLN A 325 1.34 14.96 7.80
C GLN A 325 -0.05 14.56 8.33
N ASP A 326 -0.55 13.41 7.91
CA ASP A 326 -1.82 12.83 8.35
C ASP A 326 -1.78 12.23 9.78
N LEU A 327 -0.58 12.16 10.38
CA LEU A 327 -0.36 11.76 11.77
C LEU A 327 0.02 12.96 12.66
N MET A 328 -0.21 14.18 12.20
CA MET A 328 0.11 15.41 12.92
C MET A 328 -1.14 16.24 13.20
N GLU A 329 -1.16 16.88 14.36
CA GLU A 329 -2.12 17.92 14.69
C GLU A 329 -1.37 19.19 15.15
N ASN A 330 -1.66 20.33 14.53
CA ASN A 330 -0.99 21.60 14.81
C ASN A 330 0.56 21.52 14.76
N GLY A 331 1.11 20.73 13.81
CA GLY A 331 2.53 20.52 13.62
C GLY A 331 3.19 19.57 14.65
N LYS A 332 2.42 18.98 15.56
CA LYS A 332 2.91 18.01 16.55
C LYS A 332 2.59 16.58 16.07
N PRO A 333 3.59 15.69 15.97
CA PRO A 333 3.37 14.32 15.55
C PRO A 333 2.76 13.46 16.67
N SER A 334 1.96 12.46 16.28
CA SER A 334 1.45 11.42 17.17
C SER A 334 2.46 10.28 17.41
N TYR A 335 3.75 10.57 17.30
CA TYR A 335 4.85 9.61 17.45
C TYR A 335 6.10 10.31 18.00
N PHE A 336 7.00 9.54 18.63
CA PHE A 336 8.32 9.98 19.05
C PHE A 336 9.26 10.09 17.85
N ILE A 337 10.26 10.97 17.94
CA ILE A 337 11.21 11.25 16.85
C ILE A 337 12.55 10.63 17.17
N ALA A 338 13.08 9.77 16.29
CA ALA A 338 14.46 9.36 16.26
C ALA A 338 15.28 10.42 15.49
N ASN A 339 16.22 11.08 16.15
CA ASN A 339 16.96 12.20 15.57
C ASN A 339 17.93 11.73 14.48
N SER A 340 18.59 10.59 14.68
CA SER A 340 19.48 9.96 13.70
C SER A 340 19.53 8.44 13.92
N PRO A 341 20.03 7.66 12.93
CA PRO A 341 20.27 6.23 13.14
C PRO A 341 21.29 5.94 14.26
N GLU A 342 22.23 6.86 14.53
CA GLU A 342 23.28 6.72 15.53
C GLU A 342 22.76 6.96 16.96
N THR A 343 21.69 7.77 17.11
CA THR A 343 21.07 8.11 18.41
C THR A 343 19.82 7.30 18.70
N VAL A 344 19.45 6.35 17.83
CA VAL A 344 18.20 5.59 17.95
C VAL A 344 18.06 4.89 19.31
N GLY A 345 19.17 4.47 19.94
CA GLY A 345 19.16 3.85 21.28
C GLY A 345 18.71 4.82 22.36
N GLU A 346 19.31 6.01 22.42
CA GLU A 346 18.98 7.06 23.38
C GLU A 346 17.55 7.57 23.16
N ASP A 347 17.17 7.79 21.89
CA ASP A 347 15.81 8.20 21.52
C ASP A 347 14.76 7.12 21.92
N LEU A 348 15.12 5.82 21.82
CA LEU A 348 14.29 4.69 22.27
C LEU A 348 14.09 4.72 23.80
N VAL A 349 15.16 4.90 24.57
CA VAL A 349 15.07 5.01 26.05
C VAL A 349 14.17 6.16 26.43
N HIS A 350 14.35 7.33 25.81
CA HIS A 350 13.49 8.49 26.03
C HIS A 350 12.02 8.17 25.72
N ALA A 351 11.73 7.53 24.59
CA ALA A 351 10.37 7.16 24.21
C ALA A 351 9.74 6.14 25.17
N ILE A 352 10.52 5.17 25.67
CA ILE A 352 10.06 4.17 26.63
C ILE A 352 9.68 4.83 27.96
N GLN A 353 10.53 5.72 28.47
CA GLN A 353 10.38 6.39 29.78
C GLN A 353 9.32 7.52 29.73
N SER A 354 9.00 8.05 28.57
CA SER A 354 8.00 9.09 28.40
C SER A 354 6.57 8.53 28.46
N GLU A 355 5.62 9.36 28.88
CA GLU A 355 4.20 9.03 28.73
C GLU A 355 3.80 8.81 27.26
N PRO A 356 2.84 7.92 26.97
CA PRO A 356 2.32 7.76 25.61
C PRO A 356 1.81 9.09 25.04
N ILE A 357 2.12 9.36 23.78
CA ILE A 357 1.57 10.52 23.10
C ILE A 357 0.09 10.24 22.81
N ALA A 358 -0.80 11.05 23.38
CA ALA A 358 -2.22 10.97 23.10
C ALA A 358 -2.49 11.24 21.61
N VAL A 359 -3.14 10.30 20.93
CA VAL A 359 -3.50 10.46 19.52
C VAL A 359 -4.75 11.35 19.42
N PRO A 360 -4.67 12.51 18.75
CA PRO A 360 -5.81 13.40 18.63
C PRO A 360 -6.99 12.74 17.90
N LYS A 361 -8.21 13.11 18.28
CA LYS A 361 -9.42 12.55 17.67
C LYS A 361 -9.44 12.71 16.16
N GLN A 362 -9.04 13.88 15.64
CA GLN A 362 -8.99 14.14 14.20
C GLN A 362 -8.02 13.19 13.48
N VAL A 363 -6.86 12.87 14.09
CA VAL A 363 -5.90 11.89 13.54
C VAL A 363 -6.52 10.50 13.54
N LYS A 364 -7.15 10.06 14.64
CA LYS A 364 -7.84 8.76 14.71
C LYS A 364 -8.94 8.64 13.67
N ASP A 365 -9.80 9.64 13.55
CA ASP A 365 -10.88 9.66 12.56
C ASP A 365 -10.31 9.56 11.13
N GLY A 366 -9.21 10.26 10.83
CA GLY A 366 -8.49 10.16 9.57
C GLY A 366 -7.89 8.77 9.32
N LEU A 367 -7.36 8.11 10.35
CA LEU A 367 -6.83 6.75 10.25
C LEU A 367 -7.92 5.72 9.95
N VAL A 368 -9.07 5.82 10.60
CA VAL A 368 -10.23 4.96 10.33
C VAL A 368 -10.68 5.06 8.88
N MET A 369 -10.62 6.26 8.28
CA MET A 369 -10.94 6.48 6.87
C MET A 369 -9.95 5.82 5.90
N ASN A 370 -8.78 5.35 6.34
CA ASN A 370 -7.84 4.61 5.48
C ASN A 370 -8.23 3.14 5.26
N GLY A 371 -9.29 2.63 5.89
CA GLY A 371 -9.83 1.28 5.67
C GLY A 371 -10.56 1.13 4.33
N TRP A 372 -10.69 -0.11 3.84
CA TRP A 372 -11.50 -0.42 2.66
C TRP A 372 -12.99 -0.16 2.90
N ASN A 373 -13.49 -0.34 4.13
CA ASN A 373 -14.88 -0.07 4.48
C ASN A 373 -15.31 1.38 4.21
N HIS A 374 -14.35 2.32 4.22
CA HIS A 374 -14.56 3.69 3.78
C HIS A 374 -14.37 3.84 2.26
N TRP A 375 -13.20 3.47 1.75
CA TRP A 375 -12.85 3.77 0.35
C TRP A 375 -13.69 3.03 -0.66
N ILE A 376 -14.23 1.85 -0.33
CA ILE A 376 -15.09 1.12 -1.27
C ILE A 376 -16.38 1.87 -1.56
N LYS A 377 -16.94 2.58 -0.57
CA LYS A 377 -18.12 3.42 -0.75
C LYS A 377 -17.81 4.61 -1.66
N VAL A 378 -16.63 5.22 -1.48
CA VAL A 378 -16.18 6.35 -2.31
C VAL A 378 -15.94 5.91 -3.76
N TRP A 379 -15.31 4.74 -3.97
CA TRP A 379 -15.13 4.16 -5.31
C TRP A 379 -16.46 3.83 -5.98
N ASP A 380 -17.38 3.15 -5.29
CA ASP A 380 -18.70 2.80 -5.81
C ASP A 380 -19.51 4.06 -6.18
N SER A 381 -19.51 5.06 -5.29
CA SER A 381 -20.16 6.36 -5.55
C SER A 381 -19.54 7.07 -6.76
N PHE A 382 -18.21 7.06 -6.89
CA PHE A 382 -17.54 7.63 -8.06
C PHE A 382 -17.96 6.92 -9.35
N PHE A 383 -17.92 5.59 -9.40
CA PHE A 383 -18.29 4.83 -10.60
C PHE A 383 -19.78 5.01 -10.94
N SER A 384 -20.65 5.03 -9.93
CA SER A 384 -22.08 5.28 -10.10
C SER A 384 -22.35 6.70 -10.65
N SER A 385 -21.60 7.71 -10.20
CA SER A 385 -21.75 9.08 -10.69
C SER A 385 -21.34 9.28 -12.16
N CYS A 386 -20.60 8.32 -12.72
CA CYS A 386 -20.18 8.35 -14.12
C CYS A 386 -21.26 7.83 -15.09
N MET A 387 -22.35 7.27 -14.59
CA MET A 387 -23.48 6.79 -15.40
C MET A 387 -24.43 7.90 -15.83
N ALA A 388 -24.47 9.02 -15.10
CA ALA A 388 -25.45 10.12 -15.26
C ALA A 388 -25.21 10.96 -16.52
#